data_136a03e2bc4e6cf07a97bff585074380
#
_entry.id   136a03e2bc4e6cf07a97bff585074380
#
_cell.length_a   1.000
_cell.length_b   1.000
_cell.length_c   1.000
_cell.angle_alpha   90.00
_cell.angle_beta   90.00
_cell.angle_gamma   90.00
#
_symmetry.space_group_name_H-M   'P 1'
#
loop_
_entity.id
_entity.type
_entity.pdbx_description
1 polymer ?
#
loop_
_entity_poly.entity_id
_entity_poly.type
_entity_poly.pdbx_seq_one_letter_code
_entity_poly.pdbx_strand_id
1 'polypeptide(L)'
;MDHLLRNSENRGGGATSVAPSSNLKPPILRQPAPALLVQRNIARLRQSGALSTSWRRYIPNIPRRGTMRTLLATTMMLLMMTAALAGCAGSDITQEDVDAAREEGRAAGIAEATPVSTLDTIVDRGSMKCGVKESQYGMGYLDAGTGVRSGLDISYCRAVAAALGLNPDTDVEYIPASGSDRFDKLASGTIDVLIRTTTWTTSRDADLNADFAGMNFFDGQGILVRSDAYEYGTGSADQLNNAEICVGIGTTTEGNMVDWFSSRNIQFTSVPVADAAEATAKFIDGSCDAFTGDMSAMVAKKWQLDGDASMVDDNGDPVSIWIAQELMSKEPLGAATRDMDSDFKDVVAWVWYGMVTAEEMGVTAANAADSAATACALNEGGATSDPGMCRLLTENLGLGTATNPLAGDWMQAVLATAGNYGEAYDDAFCDGTYDGVSGSDAMSGCLISRSGTLNALVSEGGIQYAPAMR
;
A
#
# COMPACT_ATOMS: atom_id res chain seq x y z
N MET A 1 19.38 53.54 -3.43
CA MET A 1 20.32 53.88 -4.50
C MET A 1 20.02 52.87 -5.59
N ASP A 2 19.06 53.07 -6.37
CA ASP A 2 18.87 53.92 -7.54
C ASP A 2 19.69 53.49 -8.73
N HIS A 3 18.92 53.32 -9.80
CA HIS A 3 19.20 53.37 -11.24
C HIS A 3 19.40 52.02 -11.95
N LEU A 4 18.73 51.67 -13.05
CA LEU A 4 17.91 52.42 -14.01
C LEU A 4 17.13 51.43 -14.90
N LEU A 5 15.92 51.86 -15.19
CA LEU A 5 15.01 51.49 -16.27
C LEU A 5 15.56 51.87 -17.67
N ARG A 6 15.17 51.16 -18.73
CA ARG A 6 14.49 51.60 -19.97
C ARG A 6 14.76 50.67 -21.15
N ASN A 7 13.71 50.08 -21.68
CA ASN A 7 12.91 50.45 -22.89
C ASN A 7 13.58 50.28 -24.24
N SER A 8 12.95 49.52 -25.11
CA SER A 8 12.41 49.88 -26.44
C SER A 8 11.87 48.62 -27.12
N GLU A 9 10.62 48.46 -27.32
CA GLU A 9 9.73 48.87 -28.44
C GLU A 9 10.15 48.45 -29.85
N ASN A 10 9.36 47.54 -30.43
CA ASN A 10 8.57 47.71 -31.66
C ASN A 10 9.12 47.25 -33.01
N ARG A 11 8.33 46.42 -33.65
CA ARG A 11 7.88 46.26 -35.08
C ARG A 11 7.93 44.80 -35.48
N GLY A 12 6.90 44.13 -35.99
CA GLY A 12 5.79 44.56 -36.82
C GLY A 12 5.62 43.56 -37.95
N GLY A 13 4.45 42.97 -38.10
CA GLY A 13 3.87 42.65 -39.38
C GLY A 13 4.08 41.23 -39.97
N GLY A 14 2.98 40.55 -40.23
CA GLY A 14 2.92 39.50 -41.25
C GLY A 14 1.90 38.38 -40.95
N ALA A 15 0.61 38.68 -41.11
CA ALA A 15 -0.44 37.67 -41.17
C ALA A 15 -0.44 37.06 -42.60
N THR A 16 -0.37 35.73 -42.69
CA THR A 16 -0.88 34.99 -43.84
C THR A 16 -1.75 33.85 -43.38
N SER A 17 -3.00 33.98 -43.74
CA SER A 17 -4.08 32.97 -43.60
C SER A 17 -3.82 31.82 -44.57
N VAL A 18 -3.91 30.58 -44.07
CA VAL A 18 -4.16 29.40 -44.91
C VAL A 18 -5.31 28.61 -44.28
N ALA A 19 -6.34 28.43 -45.07
CA ALA A 19 -7.57 27.71 -44.74
C ALA A 19 -7.39 26.19 -44.62
N PRO A 20 -8.29 25.47 -43.94
CA PRO A 20 -8.13 24.04 -43.64
C PRO A 20 -8.62 23.15 -44.79
N SER A 21 -7.84 22.17 -45.15
CA SER A 21 -8.29 21.03 -45.97
C SER A 21 -8.77 19.90 -45.10
N SER A 22 -10.07 19.64 -45.19
CA SER A 22 -10.77 18.46 -44.69
C SER A 22 -10.28 17.19 -45.41
N ASN A 23 -9.89 16.15 -44.68
CA ASN A 23 -10.13 14.73 -44.99
C ASN A 23 -9.38 13.86 -43.97
N LEU A 24 -10.01 13.56 -42.83
CA LEU A 24 -9.65 12.45 -41.97
C LEU A 24 -10.81 11.47 -41.92
N LYS A 25 -10.60 10.28 -42.52
CA LYS A 25 -11.47 9.14 -42.35
C LYS A 25 -11.38 8.60 -40.93
N PRO A 26 -12.48 8.12 -40.32
CA PRO A 26 -12.47 7.54 -38.99
C PRO A 26 -11.74 6.18 -38.96
N PRO A 27 -11.10 5.78 -37.86
CA PRO A 27 -10.44 4.49 -37.72
C PRO A 27 -11.48 3.37 -37.61
N ILE A 28 -11.27 2.32 -38.39
CA ILE A 28 -12.05 1.09 -38.41
C ILE A 28 -11.81 0.34 -37.09
N LEU A 29 -12.86 0.16 -36.30
CA LEU A 29 -12.89 -0.74 -35.15
C LEU A 29 -12.59 -2.17 -35.62
N ARG A 30 -11.44 -2.72 -35.24
CA ARG A 30 -11.15 -4.16 -35.41
C ARG A 30 -11.84 -4.93 -34.28
N GLN A 31 -12.69 -5.86 -34.69
CA GLN A 31 -13.27 -6.87 -33.80
C GLN A 31 -12.18 -7.79 -33.23
N PRO A 32 -12.33 -8.29 -31.97
CA PRO A 32 -11.38 -9.24 -31.42
C PRO A 32 -11.43 -10.59 -32.13
N ALA A 33 -10.25 -11.15 -32.40
CA ALA A 33 -10.09 -12.46 -33.02
C ALA A 33 -10.60 -13.59 -32.09
N PRO A 34 -11.19 -14.65 -32.62
CA PRO A 34 -11.79 -15.71 -31.81
C PRO A 34 -10.75 -16.57 -31.12
N ALA A 35 -11.06 -17.00 -29.90
CA ALA A 35 -10.26 -17.78 -28.95
C ALA A 35 -9.70 -19.14 -29.44
N LEU A 36 -9.89 -19.48 -30.69
CA LEU A 36 -9.46 -20.77 -31.28
C LEU A 36 -7.94 -20.85 -31.61
N LEU A 37 -7.20 -19.73 -31.58
CA LEU A 37 -5.77 -19.73 -31.92
C LEU A 37 -4.89 -20.07 -30.72
N VAL A 38 -5.34 -19.85 -29.51
CA VAL A 38 -4.57 -20.12 -28.27
C VAL A 38 -4.51 -21.62 -27.97
N GLN A 39 -5.59 -22.35 -28.26
CA GLN A 39 -5.59 -23.81 -28.02
C GLN A 39 -4.70 -24.62 -28.98
N ARG A 40 -4.39 -24.11 -30.17
CA ARG A 40 -3.52 -24.80 -31.13
C ARG A 40 -2.03 -24.69 -30.77
N ASN A 41 -1.61 -23.65 -30.06
CA ASN A 41 -0.21 -23.50 -29.67
C ASN A 41 0.15 -24.31 -28.42
N ILE A 42 -0.79 -24.56 -27.50
CA ILE A 42 -0.58 -25.42 -26.33
C ILE A 42 -0.45 -26.89 -26.72
N ALA A 43 -1.13 -27.34 -27.78
CA ALA A 43 -1.01 -28.72 -28.27
C ALA A 43 0.34 -29.01 -28.94
N ARG A 44 0.99 -28.02 -29.56
CA ARG A 44 2.32 -28.18 -30.19
C ARG A 44 3.48 -28.24 -29.19
N LEU A 45 3.36 -27.57 -28.04
CA LEU A 45 4.37 -27.59 -26.97
C LEU A 45 4.40 -28.92 -26.18
N ARG A 46 3.34 -29.73 -26.26
CA ARG A 46 3.31 -31.06 -25.64
C ARG A 46 4.02 -32.15 -26.45
N GLN A 47 4.31 -31.90 -27.71
CA GLN A 47 4.97 -32.89 -28.61
C GLN A 47 6.48 -32.71 -28.72
N SER A 48 7.06 -31.64 -28.19
CA SER A 48 8.51 -31.36 -28.34
C SER A 48 9.43 -31.88 -27.22
N GLY A 49 8.91 -32.63 -26.25
CA GLY A 49 9.79 -33.37 -25.30
C GLY A 49 10.79 -32.55 -24.45
N ALA A 50 10.71 -31.24 -24.44
CA ALA A 50 11.67 -30.35 -23.82
C ALA A 50 11.18 -29.75 -22.49
N LEU A 51 10.75 -30.59 -21.55
CA LEU A 51 10.55 -30.18 -20.16
C LEU A 51 11.25 -31.18 -19.26
N SER A 52 12.36 -30.74 -18.68
CA SER A 52 13.17 -31.54 -17.78
C SER A 52 12.37 -31.94 -16.52
N THR A 53 12.62 -33.15 -16.03
CA THR A 53 11.89 -33.85 -14.96
C THR A 53 12.13 -33.30 -13.55
N SER A 54 12.63 -32.06 -13.38
CA SER A 54 12.99 -31.52 -12.06
C SER A 54 11.91 -30.73 -11.31
N TRP A 55 10.77 -30.41 -11.93
CA TRP A 55 9.70 -29.58 -11.33
C TRP A 55 8.54 -30.36 -10.69
N ARG A 56 8.66 -31.69 -10.52
CA ARG A 56 7.56 -32.51 -9.97
C ARG A 56 7.55 -32.64 -8.44
N ARG A 57 8.28 -31.86 -7.67
CA ARG A 57 8.38 -32.07 -6.21
C ARG A 57 7.85 -30.94 -5.32
N TYR A 58 7.14 -29.94 -5.87
CA TYR A 58 6.59 -28.87 -5.05
C TYR A 58 5.18 -28.44 -5.54
N ILE A 59 4.22 -29.36 -5.47
CA ILE A 59 2.80 -28.98 -5.49
C ILE A 59 2.21 -29.57 -4.21
N PRO A 60 1.88 -28.78 -3.20
CA PRO A 60 1.08 -29.28 -2.07
C PRO A 60 -0.29 -29.70 -2.61
N ASN A 61 -0.80 -30.83 -2.10
CA ASN A 61 -2.13 -31.34 -2.40
C ASN A 61 -3.19 -30.32 -1.91
N ILE A 62 -3.60 -29.44 -2.79
CA ILE A 62 -4.80 -28.61 -2.59
C ILE A 62 -5.99 -29.52 -2.84
N PRO A 63 -6.88 -29.75 -1.86
CA PRO A 63 -8.08 -30.55 -2.09
C PRO A 63 -8.92 -29.87 -3.16
N ARG A 64 -9.22 -30.59 -4.24
CA ARG A 64 -10.02 -30.11 -5.34
C ARG A 64 -11.39 -29.64 -4.82
N ARG A 65 -11.70 -28.37 -5.00
CA ARG A 65 -13.00 -27.74 -4.67
C ARG A 65 -14.24 -28.48 -5.25
N GLY A 66 -14.06 -29.53 -6.04
CA GLY A 66 -15.12 -30.36 -6.61
C GLY A 66 -15.73 -31.36 -5.66
N THR A 67 -15.02 -31.86 -4.65
CA THR A 67 -15.52 -32.91 -3.74
C THR A 67 -16.45 -32.38 -2.66
N MET A 68 -16.28 -31.12 -2.23
CA MET A 68 -17.18 -30.51 -1.24
C MET A 68 -18.54 -30.13 -1.86
N ARG A 69 -18.54 -29.63 -3.10
CA ARG A 69 -19.78 -29.31 -3.83
C ARG A 69 -20.64 -30.53 -4.14
N THR A 70 -20.02 -31.68 -4.41
CA THR A 70 -20.76 -32.94 -4.63
C THR A 70 -21.28 -33.53 -3.33
N LEU A 71 -20.60 -33.39 -2.19
CA LEU A 71 -21.14 -33.84 -0.89
C LEU A 71 -22.34 -32.99 -0.44
N LEU A 72 -22.26 -31.65 -0.58
CA LEU A 72 -23.39 -30.76 -0.25
C LEU A 72 -24.61 -31.03 -1.16
N ALA A 73 -24.39 -31.20 -2.47
CA ALA A 73 -25.48 -31.51 -3.41
C ALA A 73 -26.13 -32.87 -3.11
N THR A 74 -25.35 -33.89 -2.72
CA THR A 74 -25.89 -35.21 -2.37
C THR A 74 -26.59 -35.22 -1.02
N THR A 75 -26.13 -34.47 -0.02
CA THR A 75 -26.85 -34.33 1.28
C THR A 75 -28.13 -33.53 1.10
N MET A 76 -28.15 -32.49 0.30
CA MET A 76 -29.36 -31.72 0.00
C MET A 76 -30.38 -32.52 -0.79
N MET A 77 -29.96 -33.37 -1.73
CA MET A 77 -30.82 -34.28 -2.48
C MET A 77 -31.36 -35.40 -1.58
N LEU A 78 -30.58 -35.90 -0.62
CA LEU A 78 -31.02 -36.89 0.36
C LEU A 78 -32.05 -36.31 1.36
N LEU A 79 -31.86 -35.05 1.80
CA LEU A 79 -32.83 -34.32 2.63
C LEU A 79 -34.14 -34.06 1.90
N MET A 80 -34.09 -33.70 0.60
CA MET A 80 -35.32 -33.55 -0.21
C MET A 80 -36.04 -34.89 -0.43
N MET A 81 -35.32 -36.00 -0.59
CA MET A 81 -35.95 -37.32 -0.68
C MET A 81 -36.57 -37.80 0.63
N THR A 82 -35.97 -37.46 1.78
CA THR A 82 -36.57 -37.82 3.10
C THR A 82 -37.78 -36.97 3.40
N ALA A 83 -37.83 -35.71 3.00
CA ALA A 83 -39.01 -34.85 3.09
C ALA A 83 -40.19 -35.34 2.20
N ALA A 84 -39.88 -35.87 1.01
CA ALA A 84 -40.88 -36.45 0.11
C ALA A 84 -41.45 -37.79 0.62
N LEU A 85 -40.69 -38.54 1.43
CA LEU A 85 -41.15 -39.81 2.06
C LEU A 85 -41.89 -39.60 3.40
N ALA A 86 -41.74 -38.46 4.05
CA ALA A 86 -42.48 -38.10 5.26
C ALA A 86 -43.89 -37.51 4.98
N GLY A 87 -44.25 -37.31 3.74
CA GLY A 87 -45.47 -36.66 3.27
C GLY A 87 -46.77 -37.54 3.34
N CYS A 88 -46.80 -38.60 4.16
CA CYS A 88 -47.99 -39.42 4.39
C CYS A 88 -48.64 -39.24 5.75
N ALA A 89 -48.36 -38.20 6.50
CA ALA A 89 -49.09 -37.87 7.74
C ALA A 89 -49.49 -36.37 7.69
N GLY A 90 -50.74 -36.13 7.38
CA GLY A 90 -51.41 -34.85 7.13
C GLY A 90 -50.99 -33.69 8.06
N SER A 91 -50.38 -32.72 7.46
CA SER A 91 -50.57 -31.32 7.74
C SER A 91 -50.47 -30.61 6.37
N ASP A 92 -51.47 -29.79 6.06
CA ASP A 92 -51.48 -29.00 4.83
C ASP A 92 -50.30 -28.00 4.89
N ILE A 93 -49.16 -28.35 4.26
CA ILE A 93 -48.06 -27.42 4.05
C ILE A 93 -48.56 -26.36 3.05
N THR A 94 -48.69 -25.16 3.51
CA THR A 94 -49.15 -24.03 2.69
C THR A 94 -48.01 -23.53 1.79
N GLN A 95 -48.35 -22.80 0.72
CA GLN A 95 -47.36 -22.14 -0.13
C GLN A 95 -46.52 -21.14 0.70
N GLU A 96 -47.12 -20.54 1.72
CA GLU A 96 -46.50 -19.63 2.65
C GLU A 96 -45.39 -20.30 3.49
N ASP A 97 -45.62 -21.55 3.92
CA ASP A 97 -44.59 -22.35 4.65
C ASP A 97 -43.41 -22.70 3.74
N VAL A 98 -43.67 -22.98 2.48
CA VAL A 98 -42.61 -23.25 1.50
C VAL A 98 -41.82 -22.01 1.17
N ASP A 99 -42.43 -20.86 1.02
CA ASP A 99 -41.78 -19.58 0.74
C ASP A 99 -41.00 -19.08 1.96
N ALA A 100 -41.52 -19.26 3.17
CA ALA A 100 -40.81 -18.99 4.43
C ALA A 100 -39.55 -19.85 4.59
N ALA A 101 -39.65 -21.17 4.37
CA ALA A 101 -38.51 -22.09 4.43
C ALA A 101 -37.45 -21.79 3.33
N ARG A 102 -37.90 -21.34 2.15
CA ARG A 102 -36.99 -20.92 1.08
C ARG A 102 -36.24 -19.64 1.45
N GLU A 103 -36.92 -18.65 2.03
CA GLU A 103 -36.29 -17.41 2.46
C GLU A 103 -35.34 -17.62 3.63
N GLU A 104 -35.72 -18.47 4.60
CA GLU A 104 -34.86 -18.87 5.69
C GLU A 104 -33.61 -19.63 5.20
N GLY A 105 -33.79 -20.58 4.28
CA GLY A 105 -32.67 -21.31 3.67
C GLY A 105 -31.77 -20.41 2.82
N ARG A 106 -32.33 -19.39 2.17
CA ARG A 106 -31.58 -18.37 1.43
C ARG A 106 -30.80 -17.47 2.38
N ALA A 107 -31.43 -16.98 3.44
CA ALA A 107 -30.80 -16.15 4.46
C ALA A 107 -29.66 -16.91 5.17
N ALA A 108 -29.89 -18.18 5.54
CA ALA A 108 -28.86 -19.03 6.12
C ALA A 108 -27.69 -19.28 5.15
N GLY A 109 -27.99 -19.54 3.86
CA GLY A 109 -26.96 -19.73 2.83
C GLY A 109 -26.16 -18.48 2.55
N ILE A 110 -26.77 -17.29 2.62
CA ILE A 110 -26.05 -16.01 2.51
C ILE A 110 -25.15 -15.81 3.75
N ALA A 111 -25.68 -16.04 4.96
CA ALA A 111 -24.90 -15.89 6.19
C ALA A 111 -23.69 -16.85 6.25
N GLU A 112 -23.86 -18.10 5.76
CA GLU A 112 -22.76 -19.08 5.68
C GLU A 112 -21.73 -18.73 4.59
N ALA A 113 -22.15 -18.01 3.53
CA ALA A 113 -21.29 -17.61 2.42
C ALA A 113 -20.59 -16.26 2.64
N THR A 114 -21.05 -15.46 3.61
CA THR A 114 -20.45 -14.17 3.92
C THR A 114 -19.23 -14.38 4.82
N PRO A 115 -18.02 -14.04 4.39
CA PRO A 115 -16.85 -14.09 5.27
C PRO A 115 -17.08 -13.21 6.50
N VAL A 116 -16.63 -13.68 7.68
CA VAL A 116 -16.61 -12.82 8.87
C VAL A 116 -15.67 -11.67 8.60
N SER A 117 -16.12 -10.44 8.79
CA SER A 117 -15.28 -9.26 8.60
C SER A 117 -14.07 -9.28 9.52
N THR A 118 -12.93 -8.86 9.01
CA THR A 118 -11.72 -8.67 9.82
C THR A 118 -11.97 -7.65 10.92
N LEU A 119 -12.78 -6.62 10.65
CA LEU A 119 -13.17 -5.63 11.64
C LEU A 119 -13.85 -6.29 12.85
N ASP A 120 -14.86 -7.13 12.62
CA ASP A 120 -15.56 -7.84 13.70
C ASP A 120 -14.58 -8.75 14.48
N THR A 121 -13.69 -9.44 13.77
CA THR A 121 -12.65 -10.26 14.40
C THR A 121 -11.70 -9.45 15.28
N ILE A 122 -11.30 -8.25 14.86
CA ILE A 122 -10.44 -7.34 15.63
C ILE A 122 -11.15 -6.87 16.89
N VAL A 123 -12.40 -6.41 16.75
CA VAL A 123 -13.21 -5.91 17.88
C VAL A 123 -13.46 -7.01 18.89
N ASP A 124 -13.85 -8.21 18.46
CA ASP A 124 -14.08 -9.37 19.33
C ASP A 124 -12.82 -9.81 20.09
N ARG A 125 -11.67 -9.70 19.43
CA ARG A 125 -10.36 -10.03 20.02
C ARG A 125 -9.85 -8.92 20.94
N GLY A 126 -10.28 -7.67 20.73
CA GLY A 126 -9.80 -6.49 21.44
C GLY A 126 -8.38 -6.06 21.06
N SER A 127 -7.86 -6.47 19.91
CA SER A 127 -6.54 -6.09 19.42
C SER A 127 -6.44 -6.22 17.92
N MET A 128 -5.59 -5.41 17.28
CA MET A 128 -5.31 -5.42 15.84
C MET A 128 -3.89 -5.91 15.56
N LYS A 129 -3.74 -6.79 14.58
CA LYS A 129 -2.44 -7.31 14.10
C LYS A 129 -2.02 -6.57 12.84
N CYS A 130 -1.06 -5.66 12.97
CA CYS A 130 -0.52 -4.90 11.85
C CYS A 130 0.78 -5.52 11.32
N GLY A 131 0.80 -5.90 10.05
CA GLY A 131 2.00 -6.37 9.35
C GLY A 131 2.86 -5.18 8.94
N VAL A 132 4.07 -5.10 9.49
CA VAL A 132 4.95 -3.93 9.38
C VAL A 132 6.36 -4.26 8.93
N LYS A 133 7.10 -3.23 8.54
CA LYS A 133 8.54 -3.21 8.40
C LYS A 133 9.18 -2.70 9.72
N GLU A 134 10.43 -3.06 9.98
CA GLU A 134 11.14 -2.67 11.20
C GLU A 134 12.50 -2.02 10.96
N SER A 135 12.91 -1.89 9.69
CA SER A 135 14.28 -1.53 9.32
C SER A 135 14.39 -0.29 8.44
N GLN A 136 13.33 0.50 8.29
CA GLN A 136 13.32 1.68 7.44
C GLN A 136 12.90 2.92 8.20
N TYR A 137 13.85 3.82 8.46
CA TYR A 137 13.57 5.14 9.01
C TYR A 137 12.55 5.91 8.18
N GLY A 138 11.68 6.63 8.85
CA GLY A 138 10.61 7.40 8.23
C GLY A 138 9.39 6.60 7.79
N MET A 139 9.48 5.28 7.56
CA MET A 139 8.34 4.44 7.17
C MET A 139 7.95 3.46 8.27
N GLY A 140 8.73 2.41 8.48
CA GLY A 140 8.52 1.42 9.52
C GLY A 140 9.84 1.04 10.18
N TYR A 141 10.09 1.57 11.36
CA TYR A 141 11.32 1.39 12.10
C TYR A 141 11.05 0.92 13.53
N LEU A 142 11.87 0.01 14.02
CA LEU A 142 11.94 -0.42 15.41
C LEU A 142 13.33 -0.11 15.96
N ASP A 143 13.41 0.77 16.93
CA ASP A 143 14.61 0.95 17.71
C ASP A 143 14.81 -0.25 18.64
N ALA A 144 15.86 -1.04 18.37
CA ALA A 144 16.13 -2.26 19.13
C ALA A 144 16.59 -1.99 20.58
N GLY A 145 17.09 -0.78 20.86
CA GLY A 145 17.57 -0.39 22.19
C GLY A 145 16.44 0.04 23.11
N THR A 146 15.45 0.75 22.57
CA THR A 146 14.31 1.29 23.33
C THR A 146 13.04 0.49 23.16
N GLY A 147 12.92 -0.29 22.07
CA GLY A 147 11.68 -0.94 21.67
C GLY A 147 10.64 -0.01 21.06
N VAL A 148 10.98 1.27 20.83
CA VAL A 148 10.08 2.26 20.24
C VAL A 148 9.96 2.03 18.74
N ARG A 149 8.73 2.14 18.23
CA ARG A 149 8.41 2.09 16.80
C ARG A 149 8.06 3.47 16.29
N SER A 150 8.52 3.80 15.09
CA SER A 150 8.26 5.09 14.44
C SER A 150 8.08 4.97 12.94
N GLY A 151 7.58 6.04 12.32
CA GLY A 151 7.42 6.20 10.90
C GLY A 151 5.97 6.19 10.43
N LEU A 152 5.77 6.58 9.18
CA LEU A 152 4.46 6.84 8.58
C LEU A 152 3.56 5.59 8.55
N ASP A 153 4.13 4.42 8.24
CA ASP A 153 3.40 3.14 8.26
C ASP A 153 2.95 2.77 9.67
N ILE A 154 3.77 3.07 10.70
CA ILE A 154 3.43 2.84 12.10
C ILE A 154 2.32 3.80 12.56
N SER A 155 2.42 5.08 12.20
CA SER A 155 1.38 6.07 12.47
C SER A 155 0.05 5.67 11.83
N TYR A 156 0.08 5.12 10.61
CA TYR A 156 -1.12 4.63 9.94
C TYR A 156 -1.72 3.39 10.65
N CYS A 157 -0.91 2.41 11.10
CA CYS A 157 -1.41 1.30 11.93
C CYS A 157 -2.11 1.82 13.20
N ARG A 158 -1.50 2.79 13.89
CA ARG A 158 -2.04 3.41 15.10
C ARG A 158 -3.35 4.15 14.82
N ALA A 159 -3.42 4.87 13.71
CA ALA A 159 -4.62 5.58 13.25
C ALA A 159 -5.80 4.62 12.99
N VAL A 160 -5.55 3.50 12.30
CA VAL A 160 -6.58 2.47 12.07
C VAL A 160 -7.06 1.88 13.39
N ALA A 161 -6.16 1.55 14.31
CA ALA A 161 -6.53 1.03 15.65
C ALA A 161 -7.40 2.03 16.42
N ALA A 162 -7.03 3.31 16.41
CA ALA A 162 -7.79 4.38 17.05
C ALA A 162 -9.20 4.53 16.45
N ALA A 163 -9.33 4.42 15.12
CA ALA A 163 -10.64 4.45 14.45
C ALA A 163 -11.56 3.32 14.89
N LEU A 164 -10.99 2.15 15.21
CA LEU A 164 -11.71 0.98 15.73
C LEU A 164 -12.01 1.06 17.24
N GLY A 165 -11.64 2.16 17.91
CA GLY A 165 -11.83 2.33 19.35
C GLY A 165 -10.83 1.54 20.21
N LEU A 166 -9.75 1.02 19.64
CA LEU A 166 -8.66 0.35 20.33
C LEU A 166 -7.67 1.37 20.91
N ASN A 167 -6.94 0.98 21.95
CA ASN A 167 -5.82 1.76 22.45
C ASN A 167 -4.58 1.52 21.55
N PRO A 168 -4.09 2.53 20.79
CA PRO A 168 -3.00 2.35 19.86
C PRO A 168 -1.66 1.97 20.49
N ASP A 169 -1.50 2.17 21.80
CA ASP A 169 -0.26 1.88 22.52
C ASP A 169 -0.21 0.44 23.05
N THR A 170 -1.38 -0.18 23.31
CA THR A 170 -1.45 -1.50 23.97
C THR A 170 -2.13 -2.56 23.12
N ASP A 171 -3.03 -2.17 22.21
CA ASP A 171 -3.91 -3.10 21.52
C ASP A 171 -3.49 -3.32 20.05
N VAL A 172 -2.31 -2.83 19.65
CA VAL A 172 -1.71 -3.10 18.34
C VAL A 172 -0.57 -4.10 18.49
N GLU A 173 -0.74 -5.27 17.89
CA GLU A 173 0.32 -6.27 17.74
C GLU A 173 1.04 -6.03 16.41
N TYR A 174 2.29 -5.58 16.46
CA TYR A 174 3.11 -5.37 15.28
C TYR A 174 3.82 -6.67 14.89
N ILE A 175 3.53 -7.16 13.69
CA ILE A 175 4.08 -8.42 13.17
C ILE A 175 5.02 -8.10 12.00
N PRO A 176 6.33 -8.41 12.12
CA PRO A 176 7.25 -8.23 11.01
C PRO A 176 6.78 -9.01 9.77
N ALA A 177 6.72 -8.34 8.63
CA ALA A 177 6.29 -8.92 7.37
C ALA A 177 7.36 -8.65 6.29
N SER A 178 8.00 -9.72 5.79
CA SER A 178 9.06 -9.64 4.78
C SER A 178 8.51 -9.43 3.37
N GLY A 179 9.38 -9.20 2.39
CA GLY A 179 9.01 -9.15 0.97
C GLY A 179 8.35 -10.43 0.49
N SER A 180 8.79 -11.57 1.00
CA SER A 180 8.38 -12.89 0.53
C SER A 180 7.18 -13.50 1.25
N ASP A 181 6.87 -13.08 2.49
CA ASP A 181 5.83 -13.74 3.32
C ASP A 181 4.60 -12.87 3.67
N ARG A 182 4.67 -11.56 3.38
CA ARG A 182 3.62 -10.59 3.78
C ARG A 182 2.23 -10.92 3.27
N PHE A 183 2.11 -11.36 2.02
CA PHE A 183 0.81 -11.71 1.45
C PHE A 183 0.27 -13.04 1.98
N ASP A 184 1.14 -14.01 2.25
CA ASP A 184 0.75 -15.26 2.91
C ASP A 184 0.28 -15.01 4.35
N LYS A 185 0.95 -14.09 5.08
CA LYS A 185 0.53 -13.66 6.41
C LYS A 185 -0.83 -12.96 6.39
N LEU A 186 -1.08 -12.11 5.38
CA LEU A 186 -2.37 -11.44 5.20
C LEU A 186 -3.47 -12.45 4.85
N ALA A 187 -3.25 -13.30 3.85
CA ALA A 187 -4.23 -14.29 3.40
C ALA A 187 -4.58 -15.31 4.47
N SER A 188 -3.62 -15.71 5.33
CA SER A 188 -3.83 -16.67 6.42
C SER A 188 -4.47 -16.06 7.68
N GLY A 189 -4.61 -14.72 7.77
CA GLY A 189 -5.07 -14.03 8.98
C GLY A 189 -4.01 -13.98 10.10
N THR A 190 -2.74 -14.25 9.78
CA THR A 190 -1.63 -14.01 10.70
C THR A 190 -1.51 -12.53 11.01
N ILE A 191 -1.79 -11.67 10.04
CA ILE A 191 -2.00 -10.23 10.17
C ILE A 191 -3.40 -9.85 9.70
N ASP A 192 -3.96 -8.80 10.26
CA ASP A 192 -5.26 -8.25 9.90
C ASP A 192 -5.14 -7.27 8.74
N VAL A 193 -4.13 -6.43 8.79
CA VAL A 193 -3.81 -5.41 7.79
C VAL A 193 -2.31 -5.41 7.51
N LEU A 194 -1.94 -5.14 6.28
CA LEU A 194 -0.56 -4.99 5.84
C LEU A 194 -0.28 -3.52 5.55
N ILE A 195 0.51 -2.86 6.40
CA ILE A 195 0.96 -1.47 6.23
C ILE A 195 2.47 -1.46 6.34
N ARG A 196 3.14 -1.67 5.18
CA ARG A 196 4.59 -1.82 5.15
C ARG A 196 5.15 -1.60 3.74
N THR A 197 5.30 -0.36 3.30
CA THR A 197 5.92 -0.04 2.00
C THR A 197 5.57 -1.06 0.91
N THR A 198 4.26 -1.32 0.71
CA THR A 198 3.81 -2.35 -0.24
C THR A 198 3.29 -1.70 -1.51
N THR A 199 4.01 -1.90 -2.61
CA THR A 199 3.62 -1.38 -3.92
C THR A 199 2.33 -2.01 -4.40
N TRP A 200 1.35 -1.20 -4.72
CA TRP A 200 0.12 -1.62 -5.39
C TRP A 200 0.41 -1.96 -6.84
N THR A 201 0.26 -3.22 -7.20
CA THR A 201 0.40 -3.71 -8.58
C THR A 201 -0.80 -4.56 -8.96
N THR A 202 -1.09 -4.63 -10.26
CA THR A 202 -2.20 -5.44 -10.79
C THR A 202 -2.10 -6.91 -10.37
N SER A 203 -0.89 -7.49 -10.37
CA SER A 203 -0.71 -8.89 -9.99
C SER A 203 -0.93 -9.12 -8.49
N ARG A 204 -0.53 -8.18 -7.63
CA ARG A 204 -0.75 -8.29 -6.18
C ARG A 204 -2.22 -8.14 -5.82
N ASP A 205 -2.88 -7.20 -6.47
CA ASP A 205 -4.30 -6.92 -6.28
C ASP A 205 -5.19 -8.06 -6.82
N ALA A 206 -4.86 -8.58 -8.01
CA ALA A 206 -5.70 -9.57 -8.70
C ALA A 206 -5.44 -11.02 -8.27
N ASP A 207 -4.20 -11.37 -7.85
CA ASP A 207 -3.78 -12.77 -7.71
C ASP A 207 -3.42 -13.20 -6.27
N LEU A 208 -3.20 -12.25 -5.33
CA LEU A 208 -2.65 -12.57 -4.02
C LEU A 208 -3.65 -12.52 -2.85
N ASN A 209 -4.96 -12.52 -3.13
CA ASN A 209 -6.02 -12.37 -2.14
C ASN A 209 -5.82 -11.13 -1.24
N ALA A 210 -5.35 -10.05 -1.83
CA ALA A 210 -5.12 -8.77 -1.18
C ALA A 210 -5.89 -7.68 -1.92
N ASP A 211 -6.55 -6.81 -1.18
CA ASP A 211 -7.28 -5.65 -1.69
C ASP A 211 -6.61 -4.38 -1.13
N PHE A 212 -6.20 -3.48 -2.03
CA PHE A 212 -5.49 -2.27 -1.60
C PHE A 212 -6.46 -1.17 -1.19
N ALA A 213 -6.21 -0.56 -0.04
CA ALA A 213 -7.02 0.48 0.58
C ALA A 213 -6.61 1.91 0.16
N GLY A 214 -6.14 2.07 -1.06
CA GLY A 214 -5.64 3.34 -1.57
C GLY A 214 -4.12 3.49 -1.44
N MET A 215 -3.60 4.58 -2.00
CA MET A 215 -2.17 4.90 -1.97
C MET A 215 -1.88 5.87 -0.82
N ASN A 216 -0.95 5.49 0.07
CA ASN A 216 -0.54 6.32 1.19
C ASN A 216 0.82 7.01 0.97
N PHE A 217 1.65 6.49 0.06
CA PHE A 217 2.93 7.11 -0.27
C PHE A 217 3.31 6.85 -1.73
N PHE A 218 3.80 7.86 -2.43
CA PHE A 218 4.27 7.76 -3.81
C PHE A 218 5.78 7.68 -3.83
N ASP A 219 6.30 6.52 -4.18
CA ASP A 219 7.72 6.22 -4.23
C ASP A 219 8.17 5.82 -5.65
N GLY A 220 9.44 5.59 -5.79
CA GLY A 220 10.09 5.00 -6.96
C GLY A 220 11.18 4.04 -6.51
N GLN A 221 11.72 3.25 -7.42
CA GLN A 221 12.88 2.43 -7.13
C GLN A 221 14.17 3.21 -7.32
N GLY A 222 15.00 3.23 -6.29
CA GLY A 222 16.34 3.79 -6.28
C GLY A 222 17.43 2.73 -6.17
N ILE A 223 18.67 3.17 -6.28
CA ILE A 223 19.85 2.34 -6.08
C ILE A 223 20.92 3.12 -5.32
N LEU A 224 21.39 2.55 -4.22
CA LEU A 224 22.49 3.05 -3.38
C LEU A 224 23.77 2.32 -3.77
N VAL A 225 24.88 3.03 -3.92
CA VAL A 225 26.10 2.54 -4.52
C VAL A 225 27.31 2.84 -3.63
N ARG A 226 28.24 1.90 -3.52
CA ARG A 226 29.55 2.06 -2.87
C ARG A 226 30.54 2.76 -3.82
N SER A 227 31.25 3.78 -3.32
CA SER A 227 32.18 4.57 -4.15
C SER A 227 33.51 3.87 -4.43
N ASP A 228 33.90 2.88 -3.62
CA ASP A 228 35.09 2.07 -3.84
C ASP A 228 34.93 1.10 -5.03
N ALA A 229 33.70 0.60 -5.27
CA ALA A 229 33.38 -0.22 -6.42
C ALA A 229 33.05 0.64 -7.68
N TYR A 230 32.23 1.67 -7.50
CA TYR A 230 31.80 2.58 -8.58
C TYR A 230 31.80 4.03 -8.07
N GLU A 231 32.76 4.82 -8.56
CA GLU A 231 32.82 6.25 -8.26
C GLU A 231 31.53 6.95 -8.71
N TYR A 232 31.18 8.07 -8.06
CA TYR A 232 29.98 8.85 -8.41
C TYR A 232 29.89 9.20 -9.90
N GLY A 233 31.02 9.57 -10.52
CA GLY A 233 31.13 9.80 -11.96
C GLY A 233 30.02 10.72 -12.50
N THR A 234 29.12 10.15 -13.29
CA THR A 234 27.92 10.84 -13.81
C THR A 234 26.75 10.87 -12.82
N GLY A 235 26.82 10.12 -11.74
CA GLY A 235 25.70 9.91 -10.81
C GLY A 235 24.57 9.04 -11.38
N SER A 236 24.81 8.37 -12.51
CA SER A 236 23.84 7.53 -13.20
C SER A 236 24.07 6.06 -12.92
N ALA A 237 22.99 5.30 -12.75
CA ALA A 237 23.04 3.84 -12.68
C ALA A 237 23.50 3.17 -13.99
N ASP A 238 23.53 3.91 -15.11
CA ASP A 238 24.08 3.40 -16.39
C ASP A 238 25.56 3.01 -16.29
N GLN A 239 26.30 3.51 -15.32
CA GLN A 239 27.72 3.17 -15.10
C GLN A 239 27.94 1.85 -14.33
N LEU A 240 26.89 1.22 -13.80
CA LEU A 240 26.97 0.01 -12.96
C LEU A 240 27.11 -1.29 -13.78
N ASN A 241 27.95 -1.26 -14.82
CA ASN A 241 28.16 -2.45 -15.65
C ASN A 241 29.01 -3.48 -14.90
N ASN A 242 28.52 -4.73 -14.81
CA ASN A 242 29.02 -5.87 -14.04
C ASN A 242 28.92 -5.73 -12.51
N ALA A 243 28.12 -4.79 -11.98
CA ALA A 243 27.93 -4.63 -10.56
C ALA A 243 27.20 -5.83 -9.92
N GLU A 244 27.59 -6.18 -8.70
CA GLU A 244 26.88 -7.08 -7.80
C GLU A 244 25.85 -6.26 -7.00
N ILE A 245 24.55 -6.51 -7.26
CA ILE A 245 23.47 -5.67 -6.73
C ILE A 245 22.60 -6.46 -5.77
N CYS A 246 22.60 -6.08 -4.49
CA CYS A 246 21.69 -6.63 -3.49
C CYS A 246 20.25 -6.20 -3.76
N VAL A 247 19.31 -7.16 -3.74
CA VAL A 247 17.87 -6.92 -3.93
C VAL A 247 17.03 -7.87 -3.09
N GLY A 248 15.97 -7.36 -2.45
CA GLY A 248 15.05 -8.17 -1.66
C GLY A 248 14.22 -9.12 -2.54
N ILE A 249 14.18 -10.43 -2.19
CA ILE A 249 13.35 -11.43 -2.87
C ILE A 249 11.86 -11.14 -2.69
N GLY A 250 11.06 -11.48 -3.72
CA GLY A 250 9.60 -11.30 -3.70
C GLY A 250 9.14 -9.83 -3.72
N THR A 251 10.02 -8.93 -4.15
CA THR A 251 9.72 -7.51 -4.30
C THR A 251 9.51 -7.11 -5.76
N THR A 252 8.82 -5.98 -6.00
CA THR A 252 8.73 -5.35 -7.33
C THR A 252 10.11 -4.93 -7.83
N THR A 253 10.98 -4.51 -6.90
CA THR A 253 12.31 -4.01 -7.22
C THR A 253 13.22 -5.08 -7.84
N GLU A 254 13.02 -6.36 -7.52
CA GLU A 254 13.76 -7.47 -8.16
C GLU A 254 13.46 -7.56 -9.66
N GLY A 255 12.18 -7.54 -10.05
CA GLY A 255 11.78 -7.56 -11.46
C GLY A 255 12.14 -6.27 -12.20
N ASN A 256 11.88 -5.12 -11.61
CA ASN A 256 12.17 -3.82 -12.22
C ASN A 256 13.68 -3.63 -12.48
N MET A 257 14.54 -4.08 -11.57
CA MET A 257 16.00 -4.06 -11.76
C MET A 257 16.39 -4.84 -13.01
N VAL A 258 15.87 -6.06 -13.16
CA VAL A 258 16.15 -6.89 -14.33
C VAL A 258 15.72 -6.19 -15.62
N ASP A 259 14.52 -5.63 -15.66
CA ASP A 259 13.98 -4.95 -16.81
C ASP A 259 14.77 -3.68 -17.14
N TRP A 260 15.13 -2.88 -16.13
CA TRP A 260 15.83 -1.61 -16.29
C TRP A 260 17.22 -1.80 -16.86
N PHE A 261 18.04 -2.70 -16.30
CA PHE A 261 19.40 -2.98 -16.75
C PHE A 261 19.42 -3.70 -18.11
N SER A 262 18.54 -4.71 -18.29
CA SER A 262 18.46 -5.47 -19.54
C SER A 262 18.05 -4.60 -20.73
N SER A 263 17.11 -3.67 -20.54
CA SER A 263 16.67 -2.74 -21.60
C SER A 263 17.78 -1.80 -22.07
N ARG A 264 18.82 -1.60 -21.27
CA ARG A 264 20.00 -0.76 -21.53
C ARG A 264 21.23 -1.54 -21.93
N ASN A 265 21.13 -2.89 -22.00
CA ASN A 265 22.26 -3.78 -22.25
C ASN A 265 23.41 -3.64 -21.24
N ILE A 266 23.07 -3.32 -19.98
CA ILE A 266 24.03 -3.26 -18.87
C ILE A 266 24.03 -4.62 -18.18
N GLN A 267 25.22 -5.23 -18.06
CA GLN A 267 25.37 -6.49 -17.35
C GLN A 267 25.43 -6.24 -15.84
N PHE A 268 24.83 -7.10 -15.04
CA PHE A 268 24.88 -7.05 -13.59
C PHE A 268 24.70 -8.46 -13.02
N THR A 269 25.06 -8.63 -11.76
CA THR A 269 24.77 -9.84 -10.97
C THR A 269 23.75 -9.50 -9.90
N SER A 270 22.60 -10.16 -9.93
CA SER A 270 21.63 -10.05 -8.84
C SER A 270 22.08 -10.83 -7.63
N VAL A 271 22.14 -10.21 -6.47
CA VAL A 271 22.39 -10.82 -5.16
C VAL A 271 21.10 -10.80 -4.35
N PRO A 272 20.27 -11.86 -4.43
CA PRO A 272 19.02 -11.89 -3.70
C PRO A 272 19.27 -12.01 -2.20
N VAL A 273 18.50 -11.23 -1.42
CA VAL A 273 18.55 -11.21 0.05
C VAL A 273 17.14 -11.40 0.64
N ALA A 274 17.06 -11.99 1.82
CA ALA A 274 15.79 -12.26 2.47
C ALA A 274 15.12 -10.98 3.00
N ASP A 275 15.93 -10.05 3.51
CA ASP A 275 15.46 -8.80 4.10
C ASP A 275 16.48 -7.65 3.99
N ALA A 276 16.10 -6.49 4.51
CA ALA A 276 16.95 -5.30 4.48
C ALA A 276 18.15 -5.39 5.43
N ALA A 277 18.12 -6.23 6.46
CA ALA A 277 19.24 -6.41 7.37
C ALA A 277 20.37 -7.19 6.68
N GLU A 278 20.01 -8.29 6.00
CA GLU A 278 20.97 -9.05 5.17
C GLU A 278 21.55 -8.18 4.05
N ALA A 279 20.68 -7.39 3.35
CA ALA A 279 21.15 -6.47 2.33
C ALA A 279 22.16 -5.45 2.89
N THR A 280 21.87 -4.89 4.06
CA THR A 280 22.73 -3.91 4.71
C THR A 280 24.06 -4.53 5.09
N ALA A 281 24.07 -5.74 5.67
CA ALA A 281 25.30 -6.43 6.04
C ALA A 281 26.20 -6.69 4.83
N LYS A 282 25.63 -7.21 3.73
CA LYS A 282 26.36 -7.46 2.47
C LYS A 282 26.84 -6.18 1.78
N PHE A 283 26.09 -5.09 1.91
CA PHE A 283 26.50 -3.78 1.40
C PHE A 283 27.65 -3.18 2.21
N ILE A 284 27.65 -3.34 3.53
CA ILE A 284 28.72 -2.90 4.41
C ILE A 284 30.01 -3.69 4.14
N ASP A 285 29.94 -5.02 4.04
CA ASP A 285 31.12 -5.89 3.88
C ASP A 285 31.64 -5.97 2.43
N GLY A 286 31.02 -5.24 1.48
CA GLY A 286 31.43 -5.21 0.08
C GLY A 286 31.01 -6.44 -0.73
N SER A 287 30.19 -7.35 -0.20
CA SER A 287 29.60 -8.46 -0.98
C SER A 287 28.56 -7.98 -2.00
N CYS A 288 28.15 -6.71 -1.92
CA CYS A 288 27.35 -6.03 -2.92
C CYS A 288 27.94 -4.65 -3.19
N ASP A 289 28.18 -4.33 -4.46
CA ASP A 289 28.61 -3.01 -4.92
C ASP A 289 27.49 -1.97 -4.78
N ALA A 290 26.25 -2.45 -4.91
CA ALA A 290 25.06 -1.62 -4.82
C ALA A 290 23.91 -2.36 -4.13
N PHE A 291 22.98 -1.57 -3.61
CA PHE A 291 21.73 -2.04 -3.01
C PHE A 291 20.55 -1.31 -3.61
N THR A 292 19.55 -2.04 -4.11
CA THR A 292 18.35 -1.46 -4.71
C THR A 292 17.09 -1.77 -3.90
N GLY A 293 16.20 -0.79 -3.86
CA GLY A 293 14.92 -0.83 -3.17
C GLY A 293 14.12 0.44 -3.45
N ASP A 294 13.06 0.66 -2.69
CA ASP A 294 12.30 1.91 -2.72
C ASP A 294 13.25 3.09 -2.49
N MET A 295 13.07 4.20 -3.21
CA MET A 295 13.94 5.38 -3.09
C MET A 295 13.93 5.91 -1.64
N SER A 296 12.77 5.90 -0.99
CA SER A 296 12.66 6.27 0.43
C SER A 296 13.54 5.39 1.32
N ALA A 297 13.65 4.09 1.02
CA ALA A 297 14.54 3.17 1.73
C ALA A 297 16.01 3.47 1.43
N MET A 298 16.35 3.81 0.20
CA MET A 298 17.74 4.16 -0.20
C MET A 298 18.19 5.47 0.47
N VAL A 299 17.31 6.46 0.54
CA VAL A 299 17.58 7.72 1.25
C VAL A 299 17.80 7.46 2.74
N ALA A 300 16.91 6.70 3.39
CA ALA A 300 17.04 6.34 4.79
C ALA A 300 18.33 5.55 5.07
N LYS A 301 18.66 4.61 4.17
CA LYS A 301 19.86 3.79 4.30
C LYS A 301 21.14 4.61 4.08
N LYS A 302 21.14 5.54 3.11
CA LYS A 302 22.23 6.46 2.92
C LYS A 302 22.46 7.31 4.17
N TRP A 303 21.40 7.90 4.71
CA TRP A 303 21.50 8.67 5.96
C TRP A 303 22.08 7.85 7.11
N GLN A 304 21.69 6.58 7.25
CA GLN A 304 22.18 5.69 8.30
C GLN A 304 23.67 5.34 8.14
N LEU A 305 24.13 5.12 6.91
CA LEU A 305 25.44 4.55 6.64
C LEU A 305 26.50 5.58 6.19
N ASP A 306 26.08 6.78 5.80
CA ASP A 306 27.02 7.82 5.31
C ASP A 306 27.88 8.31 6.45
N GLY A 307 29.18 8.00 6.39
CA GLY A 307 30.14 8.31 7.46
C GLY A 307 30.15 7.31 8.64
N ASP A 308 29.40 6.22 8.55
CA ASP A 308 29.48 5.14 9.55
C ASP A 308 30.85 4.44 9.50
N ALA A 309 31.42 4.17 10.66
CA ALA A 309 32.76 3.58 10.81
C ALA A 309 32.85 2.14 10.26
N SER A 310 31.74 1.47 10.04
CA SER A 310 31.68 0.14 9.39
C SER A 310 31.79 0.20 7.87
N MET A 311 31.57 1.39 7.26
CA MET A 311 31.70 1.59 5.81
C MET A 311 33.18 1.79 5.44
N VAL A 312 33.89 0.68 5.26
CA VAL A 312 35.30 0.67 4.89
C VAL A 312 35.54 -0.28 3.70
N ASP A 313 36.65 -0.05 2.98
CA ASP A 313 37.16 -0.95 1.96
C ASP A 313 38.03 -2.09 2.55
N ASP A 314 38.59 -2.94 1.70
CA ASP A 314 39.49 -4.05 2.11
C ASP A 314 40.76 -3.60 2.81
N ASN A 315 41.15 -2.32 2.67
CA ASN A 315 42.32 -1.73 3.31
C ASN A 315 41.97 -1.08 4.66
N GLY A 316 40.68 -0.94 4.97
CA GLY A 316 40.17 -0.25 6.12
C GLY A 316 40.00 1.28 5.90
N ASP A 317 40.07 1.74 4.65
CA ASP A 317 39.84 3.13 4.31
C ASP A 317 38.32 3.43 4.21
N PRO A 318 37.85 4.62 4.68
CA PRO A 318 36.42 4.96 4.65
C PRO A 318 35.84 4.98 3.24
N VAL A 319 34.68 4.34 3.05
CA VAL A 319 33.93 4.31 1.80
C VAL A 319 32.76 5.27 1.85
N SER A 320 32.69 6.18 0.92
CA SER A 320 31.51 7.01 0.71
C SER A 320 30.46 6.28 -0.12
N ILE A 321 29.20 6.72 -0.01
CA ILE A 321 28.06 6.11 -0.71
C ILE A 321 27.23 7.17 -1.41
N TRP A 322 26.63 6.80 -2.52
CA TRP A 322 25.80 7.72 -3.32
C TRP A 322 24.56 7.03 -3.85
N ILE A 323 23.52 7.80 -4.14
CA ILE A 323 22.28 7.31 -4.76
C ILE A 323 22.27 7.72 -6.22
N ALA A 324 21.93 6.81 -7.12
CA ALA A 324 21.77 7.10 -8.54
C ALA A 324 20.60 8.06 -8.78
N GLN A 325 20.73 8.89 -9.82
CA GLN A 325 19.77 9.96 -10.11
C GLN A 325 18.44 9.44 -10.68
N GLU A 326 18.45 8.25 -11.26
CA GLU A 326 17.29 7.67 -11.91
C GLU A 326 16.34 7.04 -10.90
N LEU A 327 15.04 7.20 -11.16
CA LEU A 327 14.01 6.32 -10.64
C LEU A 327 13.78 5.19 -11.66
N MET A 328 14.08 3.94 -11.27
CA MET A 328 13.98 2.78 -12.16
C MET A 328 12.52 2.37 -12.41
N SER A 329 11.61 2.71 -11.49
CA SER A 329 10.19 2.44 -11.57
C SER A 329 9.38 3.48 -10.80
N LYS A 330 8.06 3.35 -10.85
CA LYS A 330 7.13 3.98 -9.91
C LYS A 330 6.64 2.93 -8.92
N GLU A 331 6.67 3.29 -7.64
CA GLU A 331 6.24 2.43 -6.55
C GLU A 331 5.12 3.13 -5.74
N PRO A 332 3.85 3.04 -6.19
CA PRO A 332 2.73 3.55 -5.41
C PRO A 332 2.49 2.61 -4.22
N LEU A 333 2.81 3.07 -3.01
CA LEU A 333 2.68 2.28 -1.80
C LEU A 333 1.27 2.42 -1.22
N GLY A 334 0.73 1.32 -0.72
CA GLY A 334 -0.60 1.28 -0.12
C GLY A 334 -0.72 0.26 0.99
N ALA A 335 -1.67 0.52 1.90
CA ALA A 335 -2.12 -0.48 2.84
C ALA A 335 -2.95 -1.55 2.10
N ALA A 336 -2.87 -2.80 2.54
CA ALA A 336 -3.64 -3.89 1.97
C ALA A 336 -4.38 -4.68 3.05
N THR A 337 -5.61 -5.08 2.75
CA THR A 337 -6.46 -5.96 3.54
C THR A 337 -6.68 -7.28 2.81
N ARG A 338 -7.33 -8.25 3.43
CA ARG A 338 -7.77 -9.46 2.73
C ARG A 338 -8.81 -9.12 1.66
N ASP A 339 -8.73 -9.82 0.54
CA ASP A 339 -9.75 -9.75 -0.52
C ASP A 339 -11.14 -10.13 0.02
N MET A 340 -12.19 -9.55 -0.55
CA MET A 340 -13.61 -9.73 -0.20
C MET A 340 -14.00 -9.27 1.22
N ASP A 341 -13.26 -8.36 1.82
CA ASP A 341 -13.53 -7.74 3.13
C ASP A 341 -13.66 -6.22 2.97
N SER A 342 -14.71 -5.80 2.25
CA SER A 342 -14.93 -4.40 1.90
C SER A 342 -15.12 -3.51 3.13
N ASP A 343 -15.78 -4.00 4.19
CA ASP A 343 -16.07 -3.21 5.37
C ASP A 343 -14.77 -2.78 6.08
N PHE A 344 -13.84 -3.72 6.26
CA PHE A 344 -12.55 -3.40 6.87
C PHE A 344 -11.63 -2.60 5.93
N LYS A 345 -11.62 -2.94 4.62
CA LYS A 345 -10.89 -2.16 3.62
C LYS A 345 -11.33 -0.70 3.61
N ASP A 346 -12.66 -0.45 3.64
CA ASP A 346 -13.19 0.89 3.63
C ASP A 346 -12.75 1.67 4.89
N VAL A 347 -12.77 1.05 6.07
CA VAL A 347 -12.23 1.67 7.28
C VAL A 347 -10.76 2.05 7.10
N VAL A 348 -9.92 1.12 6.64
CA VAL A 348 -8.50 1.39 6.41
C VAL A 348 -8.32 2.54 5.42
N ALA A 349 -9.00 2.51 4.28
CA ALA A 349 -8.92 3.57 3.26
C ALA A 349 -9.37 4.93 3.79
N TRP A 350 -10.53 4.98 4.46
CA TRP A 350 -11.11 6.24 4.91
C TRP A 350 -10.41 6.83 6.14
N VAL A 351 -9.67 6.05 6.91
CA VAL A 351 -8.73 6.57 7.91
C VAL A 351 -7.66 7.43 7.23
N TRP A 352 -7.03 6.93 6.19
CA TRP A 352 -6.03 7.70 5.45
C TRP A 352 -6.62 8.94 4.77
N TYR A 353 -7.72 8.76 4.04
CA TYR A 353 -8.40 9.88 3.39
C TYR A 353 -8.95 10.91 4.38
N GLY A 354 -9.35 10.48 5.57
CA GLY A 354 -9.75 11.36 6.66
C GLY A 354 -8.61 12.22 7.17
N MET A 355 -7.40 11.64 7.33
CA MET A 355 -6.20 12.39 7.71
C MET A 355 -5.81 13.42 6.66
N VAL A 356 -5.89 13.08 5.36
CA VAL A 356 -5.67 14.02 4.25
C VAL A 356 -6.72 15.13 4.25
N THR A 357 -8.00 14.79 4.40
CA THR A 357 -9.11 15.77 4.45
C THR A 357 -8.98 16.70 5.66
N ALA A 358 -8.56 16.19 6.81
CA ALA A 358 -8.35 17.00 8.01
C ALA A 358 -7.25 18.06 7.77
N GLU A 359 -6.15 17.69 7.11
CA GLU A 359 -5.12 18.66 6.73
C GLU A 359 -5.66 19.71 5.75
N GLU A 360 -6.40 19.30 4.71
CA GLU A 360 -7.02 20.21 3.75
C GLU A 360 -7.97 21.22 4.43
N MET A 361 -8.59 20.82 5.55
CA MET A 361 -9.49 21.66 6.36
C MET A 361 -8.78 22.43 7.49
N GLY A 362 -7.47 22.26 7.67
CA GLY A 362 -6.69 22.86 8.76
C GLY A 362 -7.00 22.29 10.14
N VAL A 363 -7.53 21.06 10.19
CA VAL A 363 -7.78 20.32 11.44
C VAL A 363 -6.53 19.54 11.83
N THR A 364 -6.08 19.71 13.07
CA THR A 364 -4.87 19.09 13.63
C THR A 364 -5.21 18.28 14.87
N ALA A 365 -4.24 17.49 15.35
CA ALA A 365 -4.36 16.80 16.65
C ALA A 365 -4.73 17.78 17.78
N ALA A 366 -4.14 18.96 17.77
CA ALA A 366 -4.33 19.95 18.83
C ALA A 366 -5.69 20.65 18.81
N ASN A 367 -6.33 20.79 17.64
CA ASN A 367 -7.56 21.58 17.50
C ASN A 367 -8.81 20.75 17.13
N ALA A 368 -8.71 19.43 16.98
CA ALA A 368 -9.80 18.58 16.47
C ALA A 368 -11.10 18.71 17.27
N ALA A 369 -11.01 18.68 18.61
CA ALA A 369 -12.21 18.81 19.47
C ALA A 369 -12.87 20.21 19.38
N ASP A 370 -12.07 21.27 19.38
CA ASP A 370 -12.57 22.64 19.25
C ASP A 370 -13.14 22.89 17.84
N SER A 371 -12.52 22.33 16.82
CA SER A 371 -12.99 22.37 15.44
C SER A 371 -14.33 21.64 15.30
N ALA A 372 -14.52 20.47 15.92
CA ALA A 372 -15.80 19.77 15.95
C ALA A 372 -16.90 20.61 16.60
N ALA A 373 -16.63 21.16 17.79
CA ALA A 373 -17.57 21.99 18.49
C ALA A 373 -17.97 23.25 17.69
N THR A 374 -17.01 23.90 17.05
CA THR A 374 -17.24 25.11 16.25
C THR A 374 -17.99 24.81 14.96
N ALA A 375 -17.56 23.77 14.23
CA ALA A 375 -18.13 23.38 12.94
C ALA A 375 -19.60 22.93 13.08
N CYS A 376 -19.92 22.20 14.16
CA CYS A 376 -21.26 21.71 14.42
C CYS A 376 -22.18 22.75 15.09
N ALA A 377 -21.67 23.89 15.54
CA ALA A 377 -22.47 24.95 16.09
C ALA A 377 -23.46 25.51 15.03
N LEU A 378 -24.66 25.87 15.48
CA LEU A 378 -25.62 26.50 14.59
C LEU A 378 -25.30 28.00 14.41
N ASN A 379 -25.31 28.46 13.17
CA ASN A 379 -25.19 29.88 12.84
C ASN A 379 -26.50 30.63 13.14
N GLU A 380 -26.51 31.95 12.95
CA GLU A 380 -27.71 32.80 13.18
C GLU A 380 -28.92 32.37 12.34
N GLY A 381 -28.74 31.68 11.24
CA GLY A 381 -29.79 31.12 10.38
C GLY A 381 -30.27 29.73 10.80
N GLY A 382 -29.71 29.14 11.86
CA GLY A 382 -30.05 27.79 12.35
C GLY A 382 -29.48 26.65 11.54
N ALA A 383 -28.52 26.92 10.65
CA ALA A 383 -27.77 25.90 9.91
C ALA A 383 -26.41 25.62 10.58
N THR A 384 -25.88 24.44 10.41
CA THR A 384 -24.52 24.05 10.86
C THR A 384 -23.48 24.98 10.24
N SER A 385 -22.54 25.49 11.04
CA SER A 385 -21.54 26.48 10.63
C SER A 385 -20.62 25.95 9.53
N ASP A 386 -20.12 24.75 9.69
CA ASP A 386 -19.37 24.01 8.65
C ASP A 386 -19.85 22.55 8.59
N PRO A 387 -20.82 22.23 7.71
CA PRO A 387 -21.35 20.88 7.62
C PRO A 387 -20.34 19.82 7.18
N GLY A 388 -19.32 20.20 6.41
CA GLY A 388 -18.28 19.27 5.95
C GLY A 388 -17.38 18.82 7.10
N MET A 389 -16.83 19.77 7.82
CA MET A 389 -15.99 19.53 8.98
C MET A 389 -16.76 18.88 10.13
N CYS A 390 -18.01 19.30 10.35
CA CYS A 390 -18.86 18.68 11.36
C CYS A 390 -19.06 17.18 11.08
N ARG A 391 -19.40 16.79 9.84
CA ARG A 391 -19.52 15.38 9.47
C ARG A 391 -18.21 14.62 9.66
N LEU A 392 -17.10 15.14 9.17
CA LEU A 392 -15.79 14.53 9.31
C LEU A 392 -15.48 14.17 10.77
N LEU A 393 -15.83 15.06 11.70
CA LEU A 393 -15.39 14.94 13.09
C LEU A 393 -16.43 14.31 14.02
N THR A 394 -17.70 14.14 13.58
CA THR A 394 -18.77 13.68 14.49
C THR A 394 -19.69 12.60 13.93
N GLU A 395 -19.46 12.14 12.70
CA GLU A 395 -20.29 11.10 12.09
C GLU A 395 -19.46 9.89 11.66
N ASN A 396 -20.02 8.69 11.76
CA ASN A 396 -19.34 7.48 11.30
C ASN A 396 -19.38 7.29 9.77
N LEU A 397 -20.20 8.07 9.08
CA LEU A 397 -20.34 8.08 7.62
C LEU A 397 -20.68 6.69 7.00
N GLY A 398 -21.27 5.80 7.79
CA GLY A 398 -21.59 4.44 7.38
C GLY A 398 -20.42 3.46 7.44
N LEU A 399 -19.29 3.86 8.02
CA LEU A 399 -18.12 2.99 8.18
C LEU A 399 -18.29 1.99 9.32
N GLY A 400 -17.69 0.84 9.15
CA GLY A 400 -17.78 -0.30 10.05
C GLY A 400 -18.78 -1.34 9.55
N THR A 401 -19.02 -2.38 10.36
CA THR A 401 -20.03 -3.40 10.07
C THR A 401 -21.37 -3.04 10.71
N ALA A 402 -22.42 -3.77 10.36
CA ALA A 402 -23.71 -3.62 11.03
C ALA A 402 -23.65 -3.95 12.55
N THR A 403 -22.73 -4.84 12.94
CA THR A 403 -22.51 -5.25 14.34
C THR A 403 -21.60 -4.25 15.06
N ASN A 404 -20.57 -3.78 14.39
CA ASN A 404 -19.56 -2.88 14.93
C ASN A 404 -19.40 -1.63 14.02
N PRO A 405 -20.38 -0.72 14.00
CA PRO A 405 -20.21 0.56 13.32
C PRO A 405 -19.14 1.38 14.04
N LEU A 406 -18.37 2.19 13.30
CA LEU A 406 -17.43 3.10 13.94
C LEU A 406 -18.16 4.10 14.84
N ALA A 407 -17.50 4.58 15.87
CA ALA A 407 -17.99 5.66 16.70
C ALA A 407 -18.17 6.94 15.87
N GLY A 408 -19.08 7.84 16.25
CA GLY A 408 -19.28 9.11 15.52
C GLY A 408 -18.06 10.02 15.56
N ASP A 409 -17.25 9.93 16.60
CA ASP A 409 -16.04 10.70 16.82
C ASP A 409 -14.73 9.96 16.45
N TRP A 410 -14.84 8.88 15.67
CA TRP A 410 -13.69 8.06 15.26
C TRP A 410 -12.54 8.88 14.65
N MET A 411 -12.87 9.91 13.87
CA MET A 411 -11.85 10.74 13.24
C MET A 411 -11.12 11.63 14.26
N GLN A 412 -11.80 12.09 15.32
CA GLN A 412 -11.12 12.78 16.42
C GLN A 412 -10.13 11.86 17.16
N ALA A 413 -10.49 10.59 17.36
CA ALA A 413 -9.58 9.59 17.93
C ALA A 413 -8.35 9.34 17.03
N VAL A 414 -8.55 9.27 15.71
CA VAL A 414 -7.46 9.18 14.72
C VAL A 414 -6.53 10.38 14.83
N LEU A 415 -7.08 11.60 14.81
CA LEU A 415 -6.30 12.84 14.87
C LEU A 415 -5.53 12.97 16.20
N ALA A 416 -6.18 12.63 17.32
CA ALA A 416 -5.51 12.64 18.62
C ALA A 416 -4.34 11.66 18.70
N THR A 417 -4.34 10.60 17.89
CA THR A 417 -3.33 9.53 17.92
C THR A 417 -2.18 9.75 16.93
N ALA A 418 -2.51 10.14 15.70
CA ALA A 418 -1.57 10.20 14.58
C ALA A 418 -1.48 11.59 13.93
N GLY A 419 -2.34 12.53 14.36
CA GLY A 419 -2.46 13.82 13.69
C GLY A 419 -3.17 13.72 12.33
N ASN A 420 -3.20 14.81 11.59
CA ASN A 420 -3.56 14.83 10.20
C ASN A 420 -2.41 14.28 9.32
N TYR A 421 -2.60 14.20 7.99
CA TYR A 421 -1.55 13.66 7.10
C TYR A 421 -0.24 14.44 7.20
N GLY A 422 -0.28 15.78 7.27
CA GLY A 422 0.90 16.62 7.40
C GLY A 422 1.64 16.38 8.71
N GLU A 423 0.91 16.33 9.82
CA GLU A 423 1.49 16.05 11.14
C GLU A 423 2.15 14.66 11.18
N ALA A 424 1.45 13.62 10.66
CA ALA A 424 2.00 12.26 10.58
C ALA A 424 3.23 12.16 9.67
N TYR A 425 3.25 12.92 8.57
CA TYR A 425 4.39 12.98 7.66
C TYR A 425 5.58 13.70 8.29
N ASP A 426 5.35 14.83 8.94
CA ASP A 426 6.40 15.62 9.58
C ASP A 426 7.00 14.86 10.77
N ASP A 427 6.18 14.19 11.58
CA ASP A 427 6.63 13.30 12.65
C ASP A 427 7.50 12.15 12.12
N ALA A 428 7.13 11.59 10.96
CA ALA A 428 7.84 10.48 10.35
C ALA A 428 9.16 10.88 9.68
N PHE A 429 9.25 12.06 9.06
CA PHE A 429 10.35 12.41 8.16
C PHE A 429 11.07 13.73 8.49
N CYS A 430 10.51 14.60 9.33
CA CYS A 430 10.96 15.97 9.48
C CYS A 430 11.24 16.42 10.92
N ASP A 431 10.87 15.65 11.93
CA ASP A 431 11.00 16.04 13.34
C ASP A 431 12.33 15.65 14.00
N GLY A 432 13.16 14.91 13.26
CA GLY A 432 14.41 14.42 13.78
C GLY A 432 14.35 13.12 14.57
N THR A 433 13.20 12.43 14.59
CA THR A 433 13.02 11.15 15.30
C THR A 433 13.13 9.94 14.39
N TYR A 434 13.83 10.04 13.28
CA TYR A 434 13.95 8.98 12.25
C TYR A 434 14.44 7.65 12.77
N ASP A 435 15.21 7.67 13.85
CA ASP A 435 15.78 6.51 14.52
C ASP A 435 14.90 5.98 15.67
N GLY A 436 13.70 6.52 15.86
CA GLY A 436 12.81 6.16 16.96
C GLY A 436 13.17 6.78 18.31
N VAL A 437 14.22 7.59 18.37
CA VAL A 437 14.64 8.33 19.56
C VAL A 437 14.25 9.78 19.38
N SER A 438 13.33 10.28 20.20
CA SER A 438 13.04 11.71 20.24
C SER A 438 14.29 12.47 20.65
N GLY A 439 14.81 13.31 19.81
CA GLY A 439 15.99 14.09 20.16
C GLY A 439 16.64 14.81 19.02
N SER A 440 17.59 15.58 19.43
CA SER A 440 18.22 16.65 18.72
C SER A 440 19.31 16.26 17.72
N ASP A 441 19.58 14.99 17.52
CA ASP A 441 20.79 14.56 16.79
C ASP A 441 20.53 14.33 15.32
N ALA A 442 19.31 14.51 14.99
CA ALA A 442 18.87 14.30 13.65
C ALA A 442 19.14 15.49 12.75
N MET A 443 19.02 15.20 11.50
CA MET A 443 19.15 16.17 10.43
C MET A 443 18.36 17.45 10.74
N SER A 444 18.97 18.58 10.51
CA SER A 444 18.20 19.83 10.41
C SER A 444 17.36 19.77 9.13
N GLY A 445 16.08 19.53 9.25
CA GLY A 445 15.15 19.41 8.12
C GLY A 445 14.56 18.03 7.97
N CYS A 446 13.96 17.74 6.84
CA CYS A 446 13.33 16.47 6.55
C CYS A 446 14.30 15.46 5.94
N LEU A 447 14.23 14.20 6.36
CA LEU A 447 14.86 13.08 5.66
C LEU A 447 14.34 13.00 4.22
N ILE A 448 13.02 13.13 4.07
CA ILE A 448 12.34 13.24 2.79
C ILE A 448 11.30 14.36 2.91
N SER A 449 11.55 15.50 2.25
CA SER A 449 10.56 16.57 2.19
C SER A 449 9.41 16.19 1.26
N ARG A 450 8.16 16.40 1.66
CA ARG A 450 7.01 16.23 0.75
C ARG A 450 6.83 17.41 -0.20
N SER A 451 7.32 18.60 0.16
CA SER A 451 7.22 19.80 -0.67
C SER A 451 7.91 19.59 -2.02
N GLY A 452 7.18 19.86 -3.10
CA GLY A 452 7.68 19.66 -4.47
C GLY A 452 7.73 18.20 -4.94
N THR A 453 7.18 17.26 -4.18
CA THR A 453 7.08 15.84 -4.52
C THR A 453 5.62 15.43 -4.77
N LEU A 454 5.42 14.19 -5.25
CA LEU A 454 4.09 13.61 -5.40
C LEU A 454 3.37 13.42 -4.06
N ASN A 455 4.09 13.40 -2.93
CA ASN A 455 3.55 13.23 -1.59
C ASN A 455 2.98 14.52 -0.99
N ALA A 456 3.13 15.66 -1.63
CA ALA A 456 2.43 16.89 -1.26
C ALA A 456 0.92 16.80 -1.57
N LEU A 457 0.10 17.62 -0.92
CA LEU A 457 -1.31 17.77 -1.27
C LEU A 457 -1.47 18.29 -2.71
N VAL A 458 -2.61 18.00 -3.33
CA VAL A 458 -2.94 18.55 -4.67
C VAL A 458 -2.90 20.08 -4.66
N SER A 459 -3.33 20.74 -3.60
CA SER A 459 -3.25 22.20 -3.42
C SER A 459 -1.81 22.72 -3.39
N GLU A 460 -0.82 21.87 -3.10
CA GLU A 460 0.61 22.18 -3.02
C GLU A 460 1.39 21.66 -4.25
N GLY A 461 0.68 21.11 -5.24
CA GLY A 461 1.28 20.60 -6.49
C GLY A 461 1.66 19.12 -6.46
N GLY A 462 1.32 18.38 -5.42
CA GLY A 462 1.45 16.92 -5.33
C GLY A 462 0.22 16.18 -5.86
N ILE A 463 0.05 14.93 -5.45
CA ILE A 463 -1.09 14.09 -5.83
C ILE A 463 -1.75 13.37 -4.64
N GLN A 464 -1.40 13.73 -3.41
CA GLN A 464 -2.19 13.29 -2.24
C GLN A 464 -3.55 13.98 -2.29
N TYR A 465 -4.58 13.16 -2.46
CA TYR A 465 -5.95 13.60 -2.66
C TYR A 465 -6.94 12.65 -1.99
N ALA A 466 -7.87 13.20 -1.24
CA ALA A 466 -8.94 12.44 -0.61
C ALA A 466 -10.24 12.56 -1.40
N PRO A 467 -10.99 11.45 -1.60
CA PRO A 467 -12.36 11.54 -2.08
C PRO A 467 -13.24 12.28 -1.05
N ALA A 468 -14.34 12.88 -1.53
CA ALA A 468 -15.23 13.64 -0.64
C ALA A 468 -15.89 12.75 0.43
N MET A 469 -15.73 13.10 1.69
CA MET A 469 -16.36 12.43 2.84
C MET A 469 -17.79 12.94 3.04
N ARG A 470 -18.80 12.13 2.64
CA ARG A 470 -20.21 12.51 2.67
C ARG A 470 -21.11 11.34 3.04
#